data_5702c8a7e44719e02911dc3db20025c0
#
_entry.id   5702c8a7e44719e02911dc3db20025c0
#
_cell.length_a   1.000
_cell.length_b   1.000
_cell.length_c   1.000
_cell.angle_alpha   90.00
_cell.angle_beta   90.00
_cell.angle_gamma   90.00
#
_symmetry.space_group_name_H-M   'P 1'
#
loop_
_entity.id
_entity.type
_entity.pdbx_description
1 polymer ?
#
loop_
_entity_poly.entity_id
_entity_poly.type
_entity_poly.pdbx_seq_one_letter_code
_entity_poly.pdbx_strand_id
1 'polypeptide(L)'
;MAKHIIVIDIVGLERKHISENLTPNIFNISQTGETRNIETVFPAVTCTVQSSLLSGSYPEIHGIISNGLYNRQDYAVSFWEQSSNLVQADRIWDTVKLRGTGSKTAVLFWQNTMYSNADIVLTPRPLHMDDRIIMWCYSKPPGLYEKLFQKIGKFDLSWYWGPLASKKSSEWIELATEFVLENEMPNFLFTYFPHLDYAFQRNGTSYNNIKDDLKFIDDLVGRLVKKATNIGIIENTQFIIFSEYGFTDVNSDIPLNTIFRENELISVREIEEVEYLDLEYSKAFAMVDHQVAHIYVKENYANSVKKILEGIKGVDMILDNESKQHLRINHPRSGDLIAVSNTDKWFSYYWWFDPSKSPSFAKKVDIHRKPGYDPVELFFDPSTRSIPLDGKLVKGSHGRLPSEGETKPVYVSNKKDISVTNESDDLSIVTIGKYLKNLL
;
A
#
# COMPACT_ATOMS: atom_id res chain seq x y z
N MET A 1 -15.37 -25.08 11.86
CA MET A 1 -14.50 -24.07 11.23
C MET A 1 -15.10 -23.64 9.90
N ALA A 2 -14.87 -22.42 9.45
CA ALA A 2 -15.27 -21.97 8.11
C ALA A 2 -14.51 -22.80 7.06
N LYS A 3 -15.21 -23.15 5.97
CA LYS A 3 -14.57 -23.81 4.81
C LYS A 3 -13.96 -22.80 3.85
N HIS A 4 -14.47 -21.57 3.88
CA HIS A 4 -14.03 -20.46 3.05
C HIS A 4 -13.73 -19.24 3.92
N ILE A 5 -12.60 -18.60 3.70
CA ILE A 5 -12.17 -17.38 4.36
C ILE A 5 -11.92 -16.36 3.25
N ILE A 6 -12.69 -15.28 3.26
CA ILE A 6 -12.59 -14.19 2.29
C ILE A 6 -12.07 -12.97 3.04
N VAL A 7 -10.84 -12.59 2.73
CA VAL A 7 -10.17 -11.41 3.30
C VAL A 7 -10.23 -10.28 2.29
N ILE A 8 -10.92 -9.21 2.65
CA ILE A 8 -11.10 -8.02 1.82
C ILE A 8 -10.29 -6.89 2.45
N ASP A 9 -9.26 -6.46 1.76
CA ASP A 9 -8.47 -5.30 2.12
C ASP A 9 -9.11 -4.05 1.53
N ILE A 10 -9.59 -3.15 2.39
CA ILE A 10 -10.18 -1.87 2.01
C ILE A 10 -9.32 -0.76 2.61
N VAL A 11 -8.37 -0.28 1.82
CA VAL A 11 -7.42 0.74 2.26
C VAL A 11 -8.13 2.01 2.74
N GLY A 12 -7.68 2.57 3.86
CA GLY A 12 -8.23 3.82 4.40
C GLY A 12 -9.60 3.70 5.10
N LEU A 13 -10.15 2.49 5.25
CA LEU A 13 -11.38 2.31 6.01
C LEU A 13 -11.09 2.43 7.52
N GLU A 14 -11.87 3.23 8.22
CA GLU A 14 -11.77 3.45 9.65
C GLU A 14 -13.09 3.13 10.36
N ARG A 15 -13.03 2.87 11.66
CA ARG A 15 -14.23 2.51 12.45
C ARG A 15 -15.37 3.53 12.34
N LYS A 16 -15.05 4.82 12.25
CA LYS A 16 -16.03 5.91 12.07
C LYS A 16 -16.83 5.83 10.76
N HIS A 17 -16.34 5.10 9.77
CA HIS A 17 -16.97 4.92 8.46
C HIS A 17 -18.02 3.81 8.48
N ILE A 18 -18.09 2.99 9.54
CA ILE A 18 -19.00 1.84 9.62
C ILE A 18 -20.29 2.23 10.32
N SER A 19 -21.37 2.29 9.56
CA SER A 19 -22.71 2.57 10.09
C SER A 19 -23.80 2.05 9.15
N GLU A 20 -24.98 1.83 9.69
CA GLU A 20 -26.15 1.37 8.93
C GLU A 20 -26.50 2.30 7.75
N ASN A 21 -26.30 3.61 7.91
CA ASN A 21 -26.66 4.60 6.89
C ASN A 21 -25.56 4.79 5.82
N LEU A 22 -24.29 4.55 6.15
CA LEU A 22 -23.17 4.85 5.27
C LEU A 22 -22.61 3.60 4.56
N THR A 23 -22.44 2.52 5.33
CA THR A 23 -21.84 1.26 4.88
C THR A 23 -22.66 0.06 5.37
N PRO A 24 -23.94 -0.07 4.95
CA PRO A 24 -24.88 -1.06 5.49
C PRO A 24 -24.40 -2.51 5.35
N ASN A 25 -23.69 -2.88 4.28
CA ASN A 25 -23.21 -4.24 4.07
C ASN A 25 -22.08 -4.60 5.04
N ILE A 26 -21.11 -3.69 5.21
CA ILE A 26 -20.00 -3.85 6.18
C ILE A 26 -20.57 -3.81 7.61
N PHE A 27 -21.53 -2.91 7.88
CA PHE A 27 -22.22 -2.83 9.16
C PHE A 27 -22.92 -4.15 9.50
N ASN A 28 -23.66 -4.75 8.57
CA ASN A 28 -24.33 -6.04 8.77
C ASN A 28 -23.33 -7.18 9.08
N ILE A 29 -22.18 -7.23 8.41
CA ILE A 29 -21.10 -8.17 8.73
C ILE A 29 -20.64 -7.96 10.19
N SER A 30 -20.48 -6.71 10.62
CA SER A 30 -20.04 -6.36 11.98
C SER A 30 -21.01 -6.80 13.07
N GLN A 31 -22.31 -6.79 12.78
CA GLN A 31 -23.37 -7.16 13.76
C GLN A 31 -23.40 -8.66 14.07
N THR A 32 -22.93 -9.51 13.16
CA THR A 32 -22.88 -10.97 13.35
C THR A 32 -21.59 -11.46 13.99
N GLY A 33 -20.59 -10.60 14.11
CA GLY A 33 -19.25 -10.96 14.61
C GLY A 33 -18.62 -9.89 15.48
N GLU A 34 -17.50 -9.32 15.04
CA GLU A 34 -16.76 -8.31 15.80
C GLU A 34 -16.22 -7.18 14.92
N THR A 35 -16.03 -6.02 15.56
CA THR A 35 -15.33 -4.86 15.01
C THR A 35 -14.29 -4.38 15.98
N ARG A 36 -13.03 -4.29 15.55
CA ARG A 36 -11.87 -3.88 16.35
C ARG A 36 -11.07 -2.82 15.61
N ASN A 37 -10.38 -1.96 16.35
CA ASN A 37 -9.33 -1.14 15.74
C ASN A 37 -8.11 -2.01 15.43
N ILE A 38 -7.34 -1.60 14.42
CA ILE A 38 -6.06 -2.24 14.09
C ILE A 38 -4.91 -1.39 14.63
N GLU A 39 -4.00 -2.03 15.33
CA GLU A 39 -2.65 -1.55 15.55
C GLU A 39 -1.81 -2.00 14.34
N THR A 40 -1.60 -1.05 13.42
CA THR A 40 -0.83 -1.30 12.19
C THR A 40 0.68 -1.31 12.47
N VAL A 41 1.47 -1.76 11.49
CA VAL A 41 2.94 -1.73 11.58
C VAL A 41 3.50 -0.41 11.05
N PHE A 42 4.74 -0.10 11.42
CA PHE A 42 5.46 1.04 10.88
C PHE A 42 6.43 0.60 9.76
N PRO A 43 6.50 1.34 8.65
CA PRO A 43 5.58 2.40 8.24
C PRO A 43 4.21 1.87 7.80
N ALA A 44 3.18 2.68 8.01
CA ALA A 44 1.81 2.36 7.64
C ALA A 44 1.59 2.60 6.13
N VAL A 45 2.22 1.77 5.31
CA VAL A 45 2.16 1.80 3.83
C VAL A 45 1.84 0.41 3.27
N THR A 46 1.21 0.36 2.11
CA THR A 46 0.56 -0.82 1.53
C THR A 46 1.44 -2.07 1.52
N CYS A 47 2.62 -2.02 0.88
CA CYS A 47 3.48 -3.21 0.75
C CYS A 47 3.91 -3.75 2.12
N THR A 48 4.23 -2.85 3.07
CA THR A 48 4.67 -3.22 4.42
C THR A 48 3.54 -3.86 5.22
N VAL A 49 2.35 -3.25 5.21
CA VAL A 49 1.20 -3.75 5.98
C VAL A 49 0.69 -5.08 5.41
N GLN A 50 0.52 -5.17 4.10
CA GLN A 50 0.10 -6.40 3.44
C GLN A 50 1.09 -7.56 3.68
N SER A 51 2.40 -7.28 3.59
CA SER A 51 3.43 -8.29 3.90
C SER A 51 3.39 -8.73 5.36
N SER A 52 3.12 -7.80 6.28
CA SER A 52 3.02 -8.10 7.72
C SER A 52 1.81 -8.99 8.03
N LEU A 53 0.65 -8.70 7.43
CA LEU A 53 -0.54 -9.56 7.59
C LEU A 53 -0.31 -10.94 6.99
N LEU A 54 0.14 -11.01 5.73
CA LEU A 54 0.32 -12.29 5.03
C LEU A 54 1.38 -13.18 5.67
N SER A 55 2.43 -12.59 6.28
CA SER A 55 3.49 -13.35 6.95
C SER A 55 3.26 -13.57 8.44
N GLY A 56 2.39 -12.78 9.08
CA GLY A 56 2.25 -12.76 10.54
C GLY A 56 3.55 -12.31 11.24
N SER A 57 4.34 -11.44 10.60
CA SER A 57 5.63 -10.96 11.12
C SER A 57 5.83 -9.46 10.86
N TYR A 58 6.82 -8.86 11.51
CA TYR A 58 7.15 -7.44 11.39
C TYR A 58 8.13 -7.18 10.24
N PRO A 59 8.25 -5.93 9.77
CA PRO A 59 9.16 -5.54 8.69
C PRO A 59 10.62 -5.93 8.89
N GLU A 60 11.11 -5.95 10.12
CA GLU A 60 12.47 -6.42 10.46
C GLU A 60 12.71 -7.89 10.08
N ILE A 61 11.63 -8.69 9.92
CA ILE A 61 11.70 -10.11 9.56
C ILE A 61 11.42 -10.32 8.07
N HIS A 62 10.33 -9.74 7.54
CA HIS A 62 9.95 -9.98 6.15
C HIS A 62 10.65 -9.06 5.14
N GLY A 63 11.34 -8.01 5.60
CA GLY A 63 12.20 -7.16 4.78
C GLY A 63 11.50 -6.22 3.80
N ILE A 64 10.18 -6.09 3.87
CA ILE A 64 9.41 -5.09 3.11
C ILE A 64 9.22 -3.87 4.02
N ILE A 65 10.09 -2.89 3.81
CA ILE A 65 10.24 -1.73 4.72
C ILE A 65 9.49 -0.49 4.23
N SER A 66 8.98 -0.51 3.01
CA SER A 66 8.31 0.59 2.31
C SER A 66 7.64 0.04 1.05
N ASN A 67 6.89 0.87 0.31
CA ASN A 67 6.45 0.56 -1.06
C ASN A 67 7.62 0.54 -2.06
N GLY A 68 8.75 1.11 -1.67
CA GLY A 68 10.00 1.11 -2.42
C GLY A 68 11.15 0.44 -1.69
N LEU A 69 12.16 0.09 -2.44
CA LEU A 69 13.41 -0.49 -1.97
C LEU A 69 14.60 0.20 -2.63
N TYR A 70 15.64 0.44 -1.86
CA TYR A 70 16.93 0.91 -2.38
C TYR A 70 17.97 -0.22 -2.37
N ASN A 71 18.49 -0.54 -3.56
CA ASN A 71 19.64 -1.43 -3.68
C ASN A 71 20.93 -0.61 -3.55
N ARG A 72 21.63 -0.78 -2.42
CA ARG A 72 22.85 -0.05 -2.12
C ARG A 72 24.04 -0.44 -3.04
N GLN A 73 24.01 -1.63 -3.64
CA GLN A 73 25.07 -2.10 -4.52
C GLN A 73 24.94 -1.52 -5.93
N ASP A 74 23.71 -1.45 -6.42
CA ASP A 74 23.40 -0.98 -7.77
C ASP A 74 23.03 0.52 -7.80
N TYR A 75 22.99 1.18 -6.63
CA TYR A 75 22.54 2.57 -6.50
C TYR A 75 21.18 2.83 -7.14
N ALA A 76 20.27 1.85 -7.03
CA ALA A 76 18.98 1.87 -7.69
C ALA A 76 17.82 1.86 -6.66
N VAL A 77 16.87 2.75 -6.87
CA VAL A 77 15.59 2.76 -6.15
C VAL A 77 14.53 2.14 -7.05
N SER A 78 13.71 1.24 -6.51
CA SER A 78 12.56 0.67 -7.21
C SER A 78 11.33 0.72 -6.32
N PHE A 79 10.19 1.13 -6.90
CA PHE A 79 8.90 1.14 -6.24
C PHE A 79 7.95 0.13 -6.89
N TRP A 80 7.05 -0.43 -6.10
CA TRP A 80 5.96 -1.31 -6.56
C TRP A 80 6.42 -2.59 -7.25
N GLU A 81 7.57 -3.10 -6.84
CA GLU A 81 8.07 -4.40 -7.31
C GLU A 81 7.12 -5.53 -6.86
N GLN A 82 6.62 -6.31 -7.82
CA GLN A 82 5.59 -7.31 -7.57
C GLN A 82 6.12 -8.70 -7.22
N SER A 83 7.43 -8.93 -7.32
CA SER A 83 8.01 -10.24 -7.08
C SER A 83 7.84 -10.70 -5.62
N SER A 84 7.30 -11.89 -5.45
CA SER A 84 7.17 -12.52 -4.14
C SER A 84 8.50 -12.86 -3.48
N ASN A 85 9.57 -12.97 -4.26
CA ASN A 85 10.92 -13.28 -3.77
C ASN A 85 11.52 -12.14 -2.93
N LEU A 86 10.93 -10.96 -2.96
CA LEU A 86 11.35 -9.84 -2.12
C LEU A 86 10.98 -10.03 -0.66
N VAL A 87 9.93 -10.79 -0.37
CA VAL A 87 9.44 -11.06 1.00
C VAL A 87 10.25 -12.19 1.61
N GLN A 88 10.94 -11.91 2.72
CA GLN A 88 11.88 -12.84 3.39
C GLN A 88 11.22 -13.69 4.49
N ALA A 89 9.90 -13.83 4.48
CA ALA A 89 9.14 -14.62 5.44
C ALA A 89 8.08 -15.47 4.75
N ASP A 90 7.79 -16.64 5.31
CA ASP A 90 6.72 -17.50 4.86
C ASP A 90 5.36 -16.81 5.02
N ARG A 91 4.55 -16.86 3.97
CA ARG A 91 3.20 -16.32 3.97
C ARG A 91 2.15 -17.40 4.17
N ILE A 92 0.90 -17.02 4.26
CA ILE A 92 -0.22 -17.92 4.54
C ILE A 92 -0.22 -19.15 3.60
N TRP A 93 -0.06 -18.95 2.29
CA TRP A 93 -0.02 -20.04 1.30
C TRP A 93 1.20 -20.95 1.43
N ASP A 94 2.35 -20.45 1.88
CA ASP A 94 3.53 -21.26 2.17
C ASP A 94 3.24 -22.17 3.38
N THR A 95 2.56 -21.64 4.42
CA THR A 95 2.12 -22.40 5.59
C THR A 95 1.11 -23.49 5.20
N VAL A 96 0.14 -23.18 4.30
CA VAL A 96 -0.81 -24.17 3.76
C VAL A 96 -0.08 -25.36 3.15
N LYS A 97 0.92 -25.08 2.30
CA LYS A 97 1.70 -26.12 1.63
C LYS A 97 2.57 -26.92 2.59
N LEU A 98 3.23 -26.25 3.53
CA LEU A 98 4.05 -26.91 4.54
C LEU A 98 3.24 -27.88 5.43
N ARG A 99 2.01 -27.49 5.78
CA ARG A 99 1.10 -28.35 6.58
C ARG A 99 0.40 -29.44 5.76
N GLY A 100 0.44 -29.36 4.43
CA GLY A 100 -0.20 -30.34 3.56
C GLY A 100 -1.72 -30.43 3.72
N THR A 101 -2.38 -29.33 4.09
CA THR A 101 -3.83 -29.29 4.38
C THR A 101 -4.69 -29.52 3.14
N GLY A 102 -4.14 -29.36 1.93
CA GLY A 102 -4.88 -29.40 0.67
C GLY A 102 -5.76 -28.17 0.43
N SER A 103 -5.69 -27.17 1.29
CA SER A 103 -6.47 -25.93 1.14
C SER A 103 -6.00 -25.12 -0.06
N LYS A 104 -6.94 -24.65 -0.89
CA LYS A 104 -6.69 -23.84 -2.08
C LYS A 104 -6.65 -22.36 -1.70
N THR A 105 -5.62 -21.66 -2.16
CA THR A 105 -5.36 -20.25 -1.85
C THR A 105 -5.46 -19.38 -3.08
N ALA A 106 -6.11 -18.22 -2.98
CA ALA A 106 -6.24 -17.23 -4.03
C ALA A 106 -5.84 -15.84 -3.53
N VAL A 107 -5.09 -15.08 -4.32
CA VAL A 107 -4.67 -13.72 -3.99
C VAL A 107 -4.79 -12.82 -5.21
N LEU A 108 -5.61 -11.77 -5.10
CA LEU A 108 -5.94 -10.85 -6.17
C LEU A 108 -5.52 -9.43 -5.80
N PHE A 109 -4.64 -8.85 -6.60
CA PHE A 109 -4.16 -7.46 -6.52
C PHE A 109 -3.38 -7.08 -5.24
N TRP A 110 -3.05 -8.02 -4.38
CA TRP A 110 -2.13 -7.78 -3.27
C TRP A 110 -0.70 -7.65 -3.78
N GLN A 111 0.07 -6.80 -3.09
CA GLN A 111 1.44 -6.49 -3.48
C GLN A 111 2.40 -7.65 -3.20
N ASN A 112 3.52 -7.67 -3.91
CA ASN A 112 4.58 -8.68 -3.77
C ASN A 112 4.07 -10.13 -3.87
N THR A 113 3.11 -10.41 -4.75
CA THR A 113 2.48 -11.75 -4.88
C THR A 113 2.82 -12.48 -6.17
N MET A 114 3.40 -11.80 -7.17
CA MET A 114 3.82 -12.43 -8.41
C MET A 114 4.88 -13.49 -8.15
N TYR A 115 4.71 -14.67 -8.75
CA TYR A 115 5.54 -15.87 -8.57
C TYR A 115 5.41 -16.56 -7.20
N SER A 116 4.43 -16.18 -6.39
CA SER A 116 4.21 -16.83 -5.10
C SER A 116 3.73 -18.28 -5.21
N ASN A 117 3.78 -18.99 -4.09
CA ASN A 117 3.28 -20.35 -3.98
C ASN A 117 1.75 -20.44 -3.86
N ALA A 118 1.01 -19.33 -3.82
CA ALA A 118 -0.44 -19.37 -3.87
C ALA A 118 -0.94 -20.13 -5.13
N ASP A 119 -2.09 -20.79 -5.05
CA ASP A 119 -2.63 -21.59 -6.16
C ASP A 119 -3.18 -20.69 -7.26
N ILE A 120 -3.78 -19.57 -6.87
CA ILE A 120 -4.35 -18.56 -7.74
C ILE A 120 -3.71 -17.20 -7.41
N VAL A 121 -3.17 -16.55 -8.43
CA VAL A 121 -2.61 -15.19 -8.31
C VAL A 121 -3.12 -14.35 -9.47
N LEU A 122 -3.51 -13.11 -9.18
CA LEU A 122 -3.83 -12.11 -10.18
C LEU A 122 -3.28 -10.75 -9.73
N THR A 123 -2.37 -10.18 -10.52
CA THR A 123 -1.74 -8.89 -10.20
C THR A 123 -1.37 -8.14 -11.48
N PRO A 124 -1.40 -6.79 -11.49
CA PRO A 124 -0.99 -6.02 -12.66
C PRO A 124 0.48 -6.31 -13.04
N ARG A 125 0.70 -6.48 -14.33
CA ARG A 125 2.05 -6.59 -14.92
C ARG A 125 2.05 -5.96 -16.31
N PRO A 126 2.21 -4.65 -16.43
CA PRO A 126 2.34 -4.01 -17.72
C PRO A 126 3.59 -4.52 -18.45
N LEU A 127 3.46 -4.74 -19.76
CA LEU A 127 4.58 -5.13 -20.62
C LEU A 127 5.02 -3.92 -21.43
N HIS A 128 6.26 -3.49 -21.24
CA HIS A 128 6.85 -2.39 -21.97
C HIS A 128 7.36 -2.91 -23.32
N MET A 129 6.78 -2.39 -24.39
CA MET A 129 7.22 -2.62 -25.78
C MET A 129 7.95 -1.36 -26.27
N ASP A 130 8.59 -1.45 -27.43
CA ASP A 130 9.35 -0.33 -27.99
C ASP A 130 8.46 0.90 -28.27
N ASP A 131 7.21 0.69 -28.68
CA ASP A 131 6.26 1.72 -29.10
C ASP A 131 5.07 1.94 -28.17
N ARG A 132 4.83 1.04 -27.23
CA ARG A 132 3.65 1.09 -26.35
C ARG A 132 3.82 0.28 -25.07
N ILE A 133 2.87 0.49 -24.15
CA ILE A 133 2.70 -0.37 -22.96
C ILE A 133 1.45 -1.23 -23.16
N ILE A 134 1.64 -2.55 -23.07
CA ILE A 134 0.50 -3.48 -23.06
C ILE A 134 0.01 -3.59 -21.62
N MET A 135 -1.23 -3.15 -21.38
CA MET A 135 -1.91 -3.31 -20.10
C MET A 135 -2.30 -4.79 -19.93
N TRP A 136 -1.57 -5.49 -19.09
CA TRP A 136 -1.72 -6.92 -18.86
C TRP A 136 -1.63 -7.24 -17.38
N CYS A 137 -2.25 -8.34 -16.95
CA CYS A 137 -2.12 -8.86 -15.60
C CYS A 137 -1.43 -10.23 -15.64
N TYR A 138 -0.44 -10.38 -14.77
CA TYR A 138 0.08 -11.71 -14.44
C TYR A 138 -1.01 -12.53 -13.78
N SER A 139 -1.16 -13.78 -14.20
CA SER A 139 -2.08 -14.71 -13.58
C SER A 139 -1.47 -16.09 -13.38
N LYS A 140 -1.89 -16.75 -12.31
CA LYS A 140 -1.65 -18.15 -12.01
C LYS A 140 -2.99 -18.78 -11.63
N PRO A 141 -3.42 -19.89 -12.26
CA PRO A 141 -2.74 -20.58 -13.37
C PRO A 141 -2.67 -19.73 -14.66
N PRO A 142 -1.76 -20.06 -15.60
CA PRO A 142 -1.75 -19.44 -16.91
C PRO A 142 -3.13 -19.55 -17.58
N GLY A 143 -3.56 -18.49 -18.28
CA GLY A 143 -4.86 -18.44 -18.92
C GLY A 143 -6.01 -17.93 -18.04
N LEU A 144 -5.80 -17.69 -16.73
CA LEU A 144 -6.85 -17.13 -15.87
C LEU A 144 -7.21 -15.69 -16.29
N TYR A 145 -6.21 -14.85 -16.55
CA TYR A 145 -6.46 -13.47 -16.97
C TYR A 145 -7.20 -13.41 -18.33
N GLU A 146 -6.86 -14.29 -19.24
CA GLU A 146 -7.52 -14.39 -20.55
C GLU A 146 -9.01 -14.80 -20.43
N LYS A 147 -9.33 -15.69 -19.49
CA LYS A 147 -10.73 -16.04 -19.16
C LYS A 147 -11.48 -14.83 -18.57
N LEU A 148 -10.84 -14.13 -17.63
CA LEU A 148 -11.39 -12.91 -17.04
C LEU A 148 -11.59 -11.83 -18.11
N PHE A 149 -10.61 -11.62 -18.99
CA PHE A 149 -10.71 -10.67 -20.08
C PHE A 149 -11.93 -10.94 -20.98
N GLN A 150 -12.18 -12.22 -21.32
CA GLN A 150 -13.34 -12.63 -22.12
C GLN A 150 -14.67 -12.40 -21.39
N LYS A 151 -14.68 -12.57 -20.05
CA LYS A 151 -15.92 -12.53 -19.27
C LYS A 151 -16.31 -11.12 -18.80
N ILE A 152 -15.32 -10.34 -18.33
CA ILE A 152 -15.53 -9.04 -17.69
C ILE A 152 -14.77 -7.88 -18.36
N GLY A 153 -14.06 -8.14 -19.46
CA GLY A 153 -13.29 -7.15 -20.20
C GLY A 153 -11.85 -6.98 -19.66
N LYS A 154 -11.10 -6.14 -20.37
CA LYS A 154 -9.70 -5.83 -20.07
C LYS A 154 -9.58 -5.02 -18.76
N PHE A 155 -8.60 -5.35 -17.95
CA PHE A 155 -8.17 -4.44 -16.88
C PHE A 155 -7.35 -3.30 -17.49
N ASP A 156 -7.76 -2.07 -17.24
CA ASP A 156 -7.02 -0.89 -17.67
C ASP A 156 -6.25 -0.31 -16.48
N LEU A 157 -4.93 -0.38 -16.57
CA LEU A 157 -4.03 0.07 -15.50
C LEU A 157 -4.17 1.58 -15.19
N SER A 158 -4.65 2.38 -16.17
CA SER A 158 -4.93 3.80 -15.94
C SER A 158 -6.04 4.03 -14.91
N TRP A 159 -6.94 3.05 -14.72
CA TRP A 159 -7.94 3.10 -13.63
C TRP A 159 -7.36 2.79 -12.26
N TYR A 160 -6.21 2.12 -12.24
CA TYR A 160 -5.55 1.68 -11.02
C TYR A 160 -4.57 2.73 -10.47
N TRP A 161 -3.90 3.48 -11.35
CA TRP A 161 -2.98 4.54 -10.96
C TRP A 161 -2.90 5.67 -12.00
N GLY A 162 -2.65 6.89 -11.52
CA GLY A 162 -2.51 8.09 -12.33
C GLY A 162 -3.77 8.97 -12.36
N PRO A 163 -3.84 9.97 -13.24
CA PRO A 163 -4.93 10.95 -13.24
C PRO A 163 -6.32 10.35 -13.50
N LEU A 164 -6.37 9.21 -14.16
CA LEU A 164 -7.61 8.49 -14.49
C LEU A 164 -7.97 7.40 -13.46
N ALA A 165 -7.17 7.27 -12.38
CA ALA A 165 -7.47 6.34 -11.30
C ALA A 165 -8.87 6.58 -10.73
N SER A 166 -9.67 5.53 -10.61
CA SER A 166 -11.12 5.64 -10.37
C SER A 166 -11.73 4.36 -9.79
N LYS A 167 -13.01 4.45 -9.45
CA LYS A 167 -13.87 3.34 -8.99
C LYS A 167 -13.80 2.08 -9.87
N LYS A 168 -13.52 2.24 -11.16
CA LYS A 168 -13.46 1.13 -12.14
C LYS A 168 -12.39 0.09 -11.79
N SER A 169 -11.29 0.48 -11.15
CA SER A 169 -10.26 -0.47 -10.72
C SER A 169 -10.80 -1.45 -9.68
N SER A 170 -11.41 -0.94 -8.60
CA SER A 170 -11.99 -1.77 -7.55
C SER A 170 -13.20 -2.57 -8.03
N GLU A 171 -14.02 -2.00 -8.93
CA GLU A 171 -15.14 -2.73 -9.55
C GLU A 171 -14.67 -3.92 -10.40
N TRP A 172 -13.62 -3.72 -11.20
CA TRP A 172 -13.06 -4.82 -11.98
C TRP A 172 -12.45 -5.90 -11.10
N ILE A 173 -11.76 -5.51 -10.01
CA ILE A 173 -11.19 -6.44 -9.04
C ILE A 173 -12.28 -7.24 -8.33
N GLU A 174 -13.40 -6.59 -7.98
CA GLU A 174 -14.55 -7.25 -7.39
C GLU A 174 -15.14 -8.29 -8.32
N LEU A 175 -15.38 -7.95 -9.60
CA LEU A 175 -15.89 -8.90 -10.62
C LEU A 175 -14.92 -10.07 -10.84
N ALA A 176 -13.61 -9.82 -10.81
CA ALA A 176 -12.59 -10.88 -10.88
C ALA A 176 -12.65 -11.78 -9.64
N THR A 177 -12.90 -11.19 -8.47
CA THR A 177 -13.07 -11.92 -7.20
C THR A 177 -14.30 -12.82 -7.24
N GLU A 178 -15.45 -12.31 -7.72
CA GLU A 178 -16.66 -13.12 -7.95
C GLU A 178 -16.39 -14.30 -8.88
N PHE A 179 -15.69 -14.05 -10.00
CA PHE A 179 -15.32 -15.09 -10.95
C PHE A 179 -14.49 -16.20 -10.30
N VAL A 180 -13.47 -15.82 -9.52
CA VAL A 180 -12.60 -16.77 -8.81
C VAL A 180 -13.39 -17.55 -7.74
N LEU A 181 -14.26 -16.88 -6.99
CA LEU A 181 -15.13 -17.57 -6.01
C LEU A 181 -16.01 -18.62 -6.68
N GLU A 182 -16.66 -18.28 -7.78
CA GLU A 182 -17.61 -19.17 -8.47
C GLU A 182 -16.93 -20.36 -9.16
N ASN A 183 -15.79 -20.13 -9.81
CA ASN A 183 -15.18 -21.13 -10.68
C ASN A 183 -14.05 -21.93 -10.02
N GLU A 184 -13.43 -21.38 -8.97
CA GLU A 184 -12.25 -21.95 -8.35
C GLU A 184 -12.47 -22.40 -6.89
N MET A 185 -13.50 -21.86 -6.22
CA MET A 185 -13.91 -22.23 -4.85
C MET A 185 -12.73 -22.29 -3.86
N PRO A 186 -11.88 -21.24 -3.73
CA PRO A 186 -10.73 -21.29 -2.84
C PRO A 186 -11.17 -21.37 -1.37
N ASN A 187 -10.33 -21.99 -0.53
CA ASN A 187 -10.51 -21.99 0.92
C ASN A 187 -10.07 -20.66 1.55
N PHE A 188 -9.03 -20.04 0.98
CA PHE A 188 -8.56 -18.72 1.35
C PHE A 188 -8.55 -17.84 0.11
N LEU A 189 -9.25 -16.71 0.18
CA LEU A 189 -9.25 -15.70 -0.86
C LEU A 189 -8.90 -14.34 -0.27
N PHE A 190 -7.88 -13.70 -0.83
CA PHE A 190 -7.44 -12.35 -0.51
C PHE A 190 -7.72 -11.45 -1.70
N THR A 191 -8.45 -10.36 -1.50
CA THR A 191 -8.76 -9.35 -2.51
C THR A 191 -8.52 -7.95 -1.98
N TYR A 192 -8.09 -7.01 -2.83
CA TYR A 192 -7.69 -5.66 -2.46
C TYR A 192 -8.51 -4.61 -3.23
N PHE A 193 -9.11 -3.67 -2.51
CA PHE A 193 -9.87 -2.56 -3.07
C PHE A 193 -9.16 -1.22 -2.82
N PRO A 194 -8.39 -0.69 -3.80
CA PRO A 194 -7.55 0.50 -3.62
C PRO A 194 -8.30 1.83 -3.68
N HIS A 195 -9.57 1.86 -4.08
CA HIS A 195 -10.23 3.10 -4.51
C HIS A 195 -10.20 4.23 -3.47
N LEU A 196 -10.39 3.92 -2.18
CA LEU A 196 -10.42 4.95 -1.14
C LEU A 196 -9.06 5.66 -0.98
N ASP A 197 -7.95 4.99 -1.28
CA ASP A 197 -6.62 5.59 -1.27
C ASP A 197 -6.57 6.82 -2.21
N TYR A 198 -7.04 6.65 -3.43
CA TYR A 198 -7.10 7.74 -4.42
C TYR A 198 -8.04 8.86 -3.99
N ALA A 199 -9.19 8.48 -3.42
CA ALA A 199 -10.20 9.43 -2.96
C ALA A 199 -9.66 10.31 -1.83
N PHE A 200 -9.02 9.71 -0.82
CA PHE A 200 -8.41 10.44 0.28
C PHE A 200 -7.26 11.34 -0.17
N GLN A 201 -6.35 10.85 -1.01
CA GLN A 201 -5.23 11.64 -1.50
C GLN A 201 -5.69 12.87 -2.29
N ARG A 202 -6.76 12.76 -3.08
CA ARG A 202 -7.31 13.87 -3.87
C ARG A 202 -8.16 14.83 -3.06
N ASN A 203 -8.96 14.34 -2.11
CA ASN A 203 -10.07 15.09 -1.52
C ASN A 203 -9.92 15.33 -0.01
N GLY A 204 -8.94 14.69 0.66
CA GLY A 204 -8.79 14.71 2.11
C GLY A 204 -9.79 13.80 2.81
N THR A 205 -9.84 13.88 4.14
CA THR A 205 -10.58 12.94 5.02
C THR A 205 -11.99 13.40 5.38
N SER A 206 -12.42 14.58 4.91
CA SER A 206 -13.74 15.11 5.23
C SER A 206 -14.86 14.18 4.74
N TYR A 207 -15.82 13.89 5.62
CA TYR A 207 -16.98 13.03 5.34
C TYR A 207 -17.71 13.41 4.04
N ASN A 208 -17.96 14.70 3.83
CA ASN A 208 -18.67 15.16 2.64
C ASN A 208 -17.93 14.86 1.32
N ASN A 209 -16.63 14.74 1.39
CA ASN A 209 -15.78 14.48 0.21
C ASN A 209 -15.72 13.00 -0.15
N ILE A 210 -15.90 12.09 0.82
CA ILE A 210 -15.63 10.65 0.66
C ILE A 210 -16.86 9.75 0.80
N LYS A 211 -18.01 10.29 1.24
CA LYS A 211 -19.23 9.49 1.52
C LYS A 211 -19.70 8.63 0.35
N ASP A 212 -19.60 9.15 -0.88
CA ASP A 212 -20.05 8.43 -2.08
C ASP A 212 -19.04 7.36 -2.52
N ASP A 213 -17.76 7.52 -2.11
CA ASP A 213 -16.73 6.53 -2.32
C ASP A 213 -16.84 5.39 -1.30
N LEU A 214 -17.17 5.72 -0.04
CA LEU A 214 -17.46 4.73 0.99
C LEU A 214 -18.67 3.87 0.66
N LYS A 215 -19.78 4.48 0.20
CA LYS A 215 -20.96 3.74 -0.26
C LYS A 215 -20.64 2.81 -1.42
N PHE A 216 -19.86 3.29 -2.39
CA PHE A 216 -19.44 2.48 -3.52
C PHE A 216 -18.64 1.25 -3.08
N ILE A 217 -17.68 1.40 -2.17
CA ILE A 217 -16.90 0.27 -1.63
C ILE A 217 -17.79 -0.70 -0.84
N ASP A 218 -18.73 -0.19 -0.06
CA ASP A 218 -19.71 -1.01 0.66
C ASP A 218 -20.57 -1.84 -0.30
N ASP A 219 -21.00 -1.26 -1.42
CA ASP A 219 -21.74 -1.97 -2.46
C ASP A 219 -20.93 -3.14 -3.06
N LEU A 220 -19.61 -2.98 -3.24
CA LEU A 220 -18.72 -4.06 -3.71
C LEU A 220 -18.68 -5.21 -2.68
N VAL A 221 -18.57 -4.89 -1.40
CA VAL A 221 -18.64 -5.90 -0.32
C VAL A 221 -19.99 -6.62 -0.34
N GLY A 222 -21.09 -5.88 -0.51
CA GLY A 222 -22.44 -6.44 -0.62
C GLY A 222 -22.58 -7.42 -1.81
N ARG A 223 -21.97 -7.13 -2.95
CA ARG A 223 -21.94 -8.03 -4.11
C ARG A 223 -21.20 -9.33 -3.79
N LEU A 224 -20.05 -9.29 -3.13
CA LEU A 224 -19.30 -10.49 -2.74
C LEU A 224 -20.09 -11.37 -1.74
N VAL A 225 -20.79 -10.76 -0.76
CA VAL A 225 -21.68 -11.48 0.16
C VAL A 225 -22.82 -12.15 -0.60
N LYS A 226 -23.46 -11.41 -1.52
CA LYS A 226 -24.52 -11.95 -2.40
C LYS A 226 -24.00 -13.08 -3.31
N LYS A 227 -22.79 -12.95 -3.85
CA LYS A 227 -22.15 -14.01 -4.66
C LYS A 227 -21.98 -15.28 -3.82
N ALA A 228 -21.43 -15.17 -2.60
CA ALA A 228 -21.25 -16.31 -1.69
C ALA A 228 -22.60 -16.99 -1.35
N THR A 229 -23.67 -16.20 -1.20
CA THR A 229 -25.04 -16.71 -1.02
C THR A 229 -25.52 -17.47 -2.24
N ASN A 230 -25.38 -16.91 -3.43
CA ASN A 230 -25.87 -17.48 -4.69
C ASN A 230 -25.18 -18.80 -5.05
N ILE A 231 -23.90 -18.95 -4.73
CA ILE A 231 -23.14 -20.21 -4.93
C ILE A 231 -23.23 -21.18 -3.75
N GLY A 232 -24.02 -20.84 -2.72
CA GLY A 232 -24.36 -21.75 -1.59
C GLY A 232 -23.26 -21.95 -0.56
N ILE A 233 -22.27 -21.02 -0.44
CA ILE A 233 -21.17 -21.15 0.53
C ILE A 233 -21.31 -20.22 1.74
N ILE A 234 -22.29 -19.34 1.79
CA ILE A 234 -22.41 -18.27 2.79
C ILE A 234 -22.32 -18.78 4.23
N GLU A 235 -23.01 -19.85 4.58
CA GLU A 235 -23.05 -20.43 5.93
C GLU A 235 -21.68 -20.98 6.39
N ASN A 236 -20.82 -21.33 5.43
CA ASN A 236 -19.49 -21.87 5.67
C ASN A 236 -18.39 -20.83 5.38
N THR A 237 -18.75 -19.55 5.21
CA THR A 237 -17.82 -18.48 4.87
C THR A 237 -17.56 -17.56 6.07
N GLN A 238 -16.30 -17.29 6.33
CA GLN A 238 -15.88 -16.17 7.16
C GLN A 238 -15.45 -15.02 6.26
N PHE A 239 -16.12 -13.88 6.42
CA PHE A 239 -15.70 -12.61 5.85
C PHE A 239 -14.83 -11.87 6.85
N ILE A 240 -13.69 -11.43 6.40
CA ILE A 240 -12.78 -10.56 7.15
C ILE A 240 -12.51 -9.35 6.29
N ILE A 241 -12.90 -8.17 6.79
CA ILE A 241 -12.60 -6.88 6.19
C ILE A 241 -11.56 -6.22 7.08
N PHE A 242 -10.50 -5.73 6.51
CA PHE A 242 -9.53 -4.95 7.26
C PHE A 242 -9.05 -3.76 6.43
N SER A 243 -8.47 -2.79 7.11
CA SER A 243 -7.79 -1.66 6.50
C SER A 243 -6.34 -1.63 6.92
N GLU A 244 -5.49 -1.18 6.03
CA GLU A 244 -4.05 -1.11 6.25
C GLU A 244 -3.66 0.03 7.19
N TYR A 245 -4.26 1.20 7.01
CA TYR A 245 -3.96 2.46 7.71
C TYR A 245 -5.13 3.44 7.61
N GLY A 246 -5.11 4.47 8.47
CA GLY A 246 -5.93 5.67 8.36
C GLY A 246 -5.22 6.77 7.58
N PHE A 247 -5.95 7.81 7.23
CA PHE A 247 -5.44 9.00 6.55
C PHE A 247 -5.47 10.22 7.45
N THR A 248 -4.52 11.13 7.24
CA THR A 248 -4.54 12.49 7.79
C THR A 248 -4.64 13.51 6.65
N ASP A 249 -5.30 14.64 6.93
CA ASP A 249 -5.33 15.76 5.99
C ASP A 249 -3.95 16.41 5.92
N VAL A 250 -3.47 16.64 4.69
CA VAL A 250 -2.19 17.31 4.45
C VAL A 250 -2.39 18.58 3.61
N ASN A 251 -1.48 19.55 3.76
CA ASN A 251 -1.59 20.84 3.10
C ASN A 251 -0.36 21.23 2.27
N SER A 252 0.77 20.55 2.47
CA SER A 252 1.99 20.77 1.69
C SER A 252 2.97 19.61 1.87
N ASP A 253 3.89 19.51 0.94
CA ASP A 253 5.02 18.58 0.97
C ASP A 253 6.28 19.19 1.59
N ILE A 254 7.22 18.31 1.92
CA ILE A 254 8.58 18.63 2.33
C ILE A 254 9.53 17.98 1.31
N PRO A 255 10.19 18.75 0.44
CA PRO A 255 11.10 18.23 -0.58
C PRO A 255 12.48 17.91 0.02
N LEU A 256 12.60 16.77 0.75
CA LEU A 256 13.81 16.44 1.50
C LEU A 256 15.07 16.42 0.63
N ASN A 257 15.01 15.91 -0.59
CA ASN A 257 16.19 15.84 -1.44
C ASN A 257 16.61 17.23 -1.96
N THR A 258 15.68 18.17 -2.15
CA THR A 258 16.03 19.58 -2.42
C THR A 258 16.75 20.19 -1.23
N ILE A 259 16.25 19.99 -0.01
CA ILE A 259 16.89 20.46 1.23
C ILE A 259 18.28 19.83 1.41
N PHE A 260 18.42 18.53 1.14
CA PHE A 260 19.73 17.87 1.18
C PHE A 260 20.69 18.44 0.14
N ARG A 261 20.20 18.81 -1.04
CA ARG A 261 20.99 19.44 -2.09
C ARG A 261 21.46 20.84 -1.68
N GLU A 262 20.61 21.65 -1.04
CA GLU A 262 20.98 22.95 -0.47
C GLU A 262 22.12 22.85 0.56
N ASN A 263 22.21 21.70 1.23
CA ASN A 263 23.25 21.37 2.20
C ASN A 263 24.41 20.54 1.62
N GLU A 264 24.57 20.53 0.29
CA GLU A 264 25.66 19.84 -0.42
C GLU A 264 25.75 18.30 -0.16
N LEU A 265 24.61 17.67 0.18
CA LEU A 265 24.51 16.24 0.42
C LEU A 265 24.08 15.45 -0.82
N ILE A 266 23.39 16.07 -1.77
CA ILE A 266 22.94 15.50 -3.02
C ILE A 266 23.87 15.90 -4.15
N SER A 267 24.30 14.94 -4.94
CA SER A 267 24.96 15.14 -6.24
C SER A 267 23.96 14.91 -7.37
N VAL A 268 24.07 15.70 -8.44
CA VAL A 268 23.31 15.55 -9.67
C VAL A 268 24.23 15.53 -10.87
N ARG A 269 23.80 14.83 -11.93
CA ARG A 269 24.41 14.89 -13.26
C ARG A 269 23.48 15.65 -14.19
N GLU A 270 23.98 16.70 -14.80
CA GLU A 270 23.25 17.40 -15.87
C GLU A 270 23.50 16.69 -17.20
N ILE A 271 22.42 16.18 -17.81
CA ILE A 271 22.46 15.49 -19.10
C ILE A 271 21.32 16.08 -19.94
N GLU A 272 21.65 16.60 -21.14
CA GLU A 272 20.65 17.25 -22.02
C GLU A 272 19.83 18.32 -21.31
N GLU A 273 20.50 19.18 -20.53
CA GLU A 273 19.93 20.30 -19.78
C GLU A 273 18.99 19.92 -18.63
N VAL A 274 18.82 18.64 -18.33
CA VAL A 274 18.03 18.14 -17.17
C VAL A 274 18.93 17.49 -16.13
N GLU A 275 18.49 17.53 -14.87
CA GLU A 275 19.26 17.06 -13.72
C GLU A 275 18.80 15.67 -13.27
N TYR A 276 19.71 14.72 -13.30
CA TYR A 276 19.50 13.38 -12.78
C TYR A 276 20.17 13.20 -11.43
N LEU A 277 19.49 12.53 -10.51
CA LEU A 277 20.03 12.21 -9.19
C LEU A 277 21.21 11.24 -9.32
N ASP A 278 22.37 11.59 -8.76
CA ASP A 278 23.56 10.74 -8.73
C ASP A 278 23.73 10.14 -7.34
N LEU A 279 23.19 8.93 -7.16
CA LEU A 279 23.21 8.24 -5.86
C LEU A 279 24.62 7.73 -5.51
N GLU A 280 25.47 7.48 -6.49
CA GLU A 280 26.86 7.06 -6.25
C GLU A 280 27.67 8.17 -5.58
N TYR A 281 27.50 9.44 -6.00
CA TYR A 281 28.26 10.58 -5.46
C TYR A 281 27.49 11.36 -4.40
N SER A 282 26.21 11.10 -4.18
CA SER A 282 25.46 11.70 -3.09
C SER A 282 25.96 11.20 -1.73
N LYS A 283 26.07 12.12 -0.76
CA LYS A 283 26.47 11.82 0.64
C LYS A 283 25.28 11.28 1.44
N ALA A 284 24.08 11.76 1.12
CA ALA A 284 22.81 11.25 1.65
C ALA A 284 21.70 11.50 0.64
N PHE A 285 20.64 10.67 0.69
CA PHE A 285 19.40 10.92 -0.03
C PHE A 285 18.20 10.35 0.71
N ALA A 286 17.01 10.87 0.42
CA ALA A 286 15.75 10.42 0.97
C ALA A 286 14.97 9.60 -0.07
N MET A 287 14.67 8.34 0.23
CA MET A 287 13.66 7.54 -0.43
C MET A 287 12.33 7.80 0.29
N VAL A 288 11.50 8.64 -0.29
CA VAL A 288 10.26 9.11 0.34
C VAL A 288 9.08 8.20 0.02
N ASP A 289 8.21 8.01 1.01
CA ASP A 289 6.99 7.23 0.88
C ASP A 289 5.91 7.82 1.78
N HIS A 290 5.07 8.70 1.21
CA HIS A 290 4.02 9.42 1.92
C HIS A 290 4.55 10.28 3.09
N GLN A 291 4.20 9.94 4.33
CA GLN A 291 4.62 10.65 5.55
C GLN A 291 5.91 10.10 6.17
N VAL A 292 6.58 9.19 5.47
CA VAL A 292 7.82 8.54 5.92
C VAL A 292 8.88 8.66 4.85
N ALA A 293 10.13 8.82 5.26
CA ALA A 293 11.28 8.83 4.37
C ALA A 293 12.43 8.01 4.96
N HIS A 294 12.89 7.00 4.22
CA HIS A 294 14.12 6.29 4.52
C HIS A 294 15.30 7.10 4.03
N ILE A 295 16.17 7.50 4.94
CA ILE A 295 17.36 8.33 4.66
C ILE A 295 18.56 7.40 4.60
N TYR A 296 19.19 7.29 3.43
CA TYR A 296 20.41 6.53 3.22
C TYR A 296 21.60 7.48 3.25
N VAL A 297 22.56 7.19 4.12
CA VAL A 297 23.65 8.10 4.42
C VAL A 297 24.98 7.39 4.26
N LYS A 298 25.96 8.01 3.58
CA LYS A 298 27.34 7.54 3.58
C LYS A 298 27.98 7.73 4.95
N GLU A 299 28.92 6.83 5.28
CA GLU A 299 29.71 6.92 6.50
C GLU A 299 30.23 8.36 6.72
N ASN A 300 30.26 8.79 7.97
CA ASN A 300 30.68 10.12 8.45
C ASN A 300 29.67 11.28 8.27
N TYR A 301 28.54 11.12 7.57
CA TYR A 301 27.55 12.19 7.42
C TYR A 301 26.31 12.04 8.31
N ALA A 302 26.15 10.93 9.03
CA ALA A 302 24.92 10.64 9.79
C ALA A 302 24.56 11.73 10.81
N ASN A 303 25.55 12.25 11.55
CA ASN A 303 25.32 13.30 12.56
C ASN A 303 24.93 14.63 11.91
N SER A 304 25.54 15.00 10.77
CA SER A 304 25.18 16.24 10.04
C SER A 304 23.80 16.14 9.42
N VAL A 305 23.47 15.00 8.84
CA VAL A 305 22.13 14.71 8.28
C VAL A 305 21.07 14.77 9.38
N LYS A 306 21.32 14.15 10.55
CA LYS A 306 20.39 14.19 11.69
C LYS A 306 20.12 15.63 12.13
N LYS A 307 21.17 16.46 12.27
CA LYS A 307 21.01 17.90 12.62
C LYS A 307 20.22 18.69 11.57
N ILE A 308 20.42 18.41 10.28
CA ILE A 308 19.65 19.06 9.22
C ILE A 308 18.18 18.66 9.37
N LEU A 309 17.87 17.37 9.52
CA LEU A 309 16.49 16.88 9.70
C LEU A 309 15.81 17.50 10.93
N GLU A 310 16.53 17.61 12.05
CA GLU A 310 16.06 18.28 13.30
C GLU A 310 15.69 19.76 13.08
N GLY A 311 16.33 20.42 12.12
CA GLY A 311 16.05 21.82 11.74
C GLY A 311 14.90 21.99 10.76
N ILE A 312 14.37 20.93 10.17
CA ILE A 312 13.31 21.04 9.15
C ILE A 312 11.93 21.16 9.82
N LYS A 313 11.29 22.29 9.59
CA LYS A 313 9.90 22.48 10.04
C LYS A 313 8.97 21.48 9.34
N GLY A 314 8.28 20.66 10.10
CA GLY A 314 7.36 19.65 9.59
C GLY A 314 7.89 18.23 9.64
N VAL A 315 9.15 18.02 10.04
CA VAL A 315 9.64 16.71 10.50
C VAL A 315 9.27 16.56 11.99
N ASP A 316 8.54 15.49 12.31
CA ASP A 316 8.05 15.19 13.67
C ASP A 316 9.04 14.30 14.42
N MET A 317 9.51 13.22 13.77
CA MET A 317 10.41 12.26 14.38
C MET A 317 11.56 11.90 13.44
N ILE A 318 12.71 11.58 14.06
CA ILE A 318 13.88 11.02 13.36
C ILE A 318 14.25 9.73 14.08
N LEU A 319 14.09 8.61 13.40
CA LEU A 319 14.36 7.30 13.95
C LEU A 319 15.81 6.90 13.62
N ASP A 320 16.58 6.66 14.65
CA ASP A 320 17.89 6.04 14.61
C ASP A 320 17.78 4.51 14.83
N ASN A 321 18.92 3.83 15.03
CA ASN A 321 18.94 2.38 15.18
C ASN A 321 18.10 1.88 16.36
N GLU A 322 18.11 2.58 17.50
CA GLU A 322 17.35 2.20 18.69
C GLU A 322 15.85 2.35 18.43
N SER A 323 15.45 3.49 17.93
CA SER A 323 14.05 3.77 17.59
C SER A 323 13.51 2.84 16.51
N LYS A 324 14.34 2.48 15.50
CA LYS A 324 13.98 1.51 14.48
C LYS A 324 13.77 0.10 15.04
N GLN A 325 14.59 -0.32 16.04
CA GLN A 325 14.38 -1.59 16.74
C GLN A 325 13.08 -1.59 17.51
N HIS A 326 12.78 -0.52 18.22
CA HIS A 326 11.52 -0.38 18.97
C HIS A 326 10.29 -0.49 18.07
N LEU A 327 10.33 0.13 16.90
CA LEU A 327 9.27 0.08 15.90
C LEU A 327 9.32 -1.17 14.99
N ARG A 328 10.22 -2.11 15.25
CA ARG A 328 10.33 -3.38 14.52
C ARG A 328 10.56 -3.22 13.01
N ILE A 329 11.29 -2.14 12.62
CA ILE A 329 11.65 -1.79 11.23
C ILE A 329 13.16 -1.86 10.98
N ASN A 330 13.95 -2.30 11.96
CA ASN A 330 15.40 -2.36 11.83
C ASN A 330 15.83 -3.56 10.96
N HIS A 331 15.90 -3.34 9.66
CA HIS A 331 16.27 -4.31 8.64
C HIS A 331 17.41 -3.75 7.77
N PRO A 332 18.32 -4.57 7.19
CA PRO A 332 19.40 -4.09 6.32
C PRO A 332 18.95 -3.24 5.12
N ARG A 333 17.71 -3.40 4.67
CA ARG A 333 17.10 -2.58 3.62
C ARG A 333 16.63 -1.21 4.10
N SER A 334 16.42 -1.02 5.41
CA SER A 334 15.97 0.25 5.98
C SER A 334 17.01 1.35 5.79
N GLY A 335 16.57 2.60 5.75
CA GLY A 335 17.45 3.75 5.80
C GLY A 335 18.31 3.76 7.07
N ASP A 336 19.45 4.42 7.01
CA ASP A 336 20.32 4.63 8.18
C ASP A 336 19.59 5.46 9.24
N LEU A 337 18.81 6.44 8.79
CA LEU A 337 17.80 7.17 9.56
C LEU A 337 16.44 7.04 8.86
N ILE A 338 15.35 7.25 9.61
CA ILE A 338 14.01 7.38 9.02
C ILE A 338 13.41 8.68 9.55
N ALA A 339 12.95 9.53 8.65
CA ALA A 339 12.19 10.73 8.99
C ALA A 339 10.69 10.46 8.91
N VAL A 340 9.93 11.00 9.87
CA VAL A 340 8.47 10.99 9.88
C VAL A 340 7.97 12.42 9.88
N SER A 341 7.01 12.74 9.02
CA SER A 341 6.45 14.09 8.94
C SER A 341 5.43 14.37 10.05
N ASN A 342 5.13 15.66 10.28
CA ASN A 342 3.93 16.06 11.00
C ASN A 342 2.68 15.53 10.30
N THR A 343 1.55 15.49 11.02
CA THR A 343 0.27 14.99 10.52
C THR A 343 -0.23 15.73 9.29
N ASP A 344 0.07 17.03 9.17
CA ASP A 344 -0.38 17.91 8.09
C ASP A 344 0.62 18.04 6.92
N LYS A 345 1.69 17.21 6.91
CA LYS A 345 2.74 17.20 5.90
C LYS A 345 2.96 15.81 5.32
N TRP A 346 3.61 15.78 4.15
CA TRP A 346 4.12 14.57 3.52
C TRP A 346 5.47 14.87 2.83
N PHE A 347 6.22 13.86 2.37
CA PHE A 347 7.52 14.03 1.77
C PHE A 347 7.47 13.85 0.26
N SER A 348 7.98 14.85 -0.50
CA SER A 348 8.19 14.71 -1.94
C SER A 348 9.64 14.35 -2.27
N TYR A 349 9.84 13.64 -3.39
CA TYR A 349 11.16 13.12 -3.80
C TYR A 349 12.02 14.14 -4.54
N TYR A 350 11.52 15.36 -4.81
CA TYR A 350 12.15 16.38 -5.66
C TYR A 350 13.55 16.76 -5.18
N TRP A 351 14.49 16.92 -6.15
CA TRP A 351 15.87 17.33 -5.88
C TRP A 351 16.32 18.55 -6.68
N TRP A 352 15.58 18.96 -7.72
CA TRP A 352 15.89 20.11 -8.57
C TRP A 352 15.53 21.44 -7.92
N PHE A 353 16.33 22.50 -8.21
CA PHE A 353 16.01 23.86 -7.79
C PHE A 353 15.10 24.56 -8.81
N ASP A 354 15.31 24.26 -10.09
CA ASP A 354 14.50 24.78 -11.19
C ASP A 354 13.63 23.66 -11.76
N PRO A 355 12.29 23.79 -11.72
CA PRO A 355 11.37 22.78 -12.29
C PRO A 355 11.59 22.51 -13.79
N SER A 356 12.19 23.45 -14.54
CA SER A 356 12.53 23.22 -15.95
C SER A 356 13.62 22.17 -16.13
N LYS A 357 14.50 22.01 -15.13
CA LYS A 357 15.58 21.02 -15.09
C LYS A 357 15.16 19.64 -14.56
N SER A 358 13.88 19.49 -14.17
CA SER A 358 13.36 18.19 -13.71
C SER A 358 13.42 17.14 -14.82
N PRO A 359 13.76 15.86 -14.54
CA PRO A 359 13.71 14.79 -15.53
C PRO A 359 12.30 14.64 -16.13
N SER A 360 12.23 14.20 -17.37
CA SER A 360 10.96 14.06 -18.10
C SER A 360 9.95 13.13 -17.41
N PHE A 361 10.42 12.13 -16.67
CA PHE A 361 9.56 11.24 -15.90
C PHE A 361 8.85 11.94 -14.73
N ALA A 362 9.38 13.03 -14.20
CA ALA A 362 8.76 13.78 -13.11
C ALA A 362 7.38 14.33 -13.50
N LYS A 363 7.20 14.68 -14.78
CA LYS A 363 5.97 15.23 -15.36
C LYS A 363 5.06 14.16 -16.00
N LYS A 364 5.33 12.88 -15.74
CA LYS A 364 4.58 11.73 -16.29
C LYS A 364 4.12 10.80 -15.17
N VAL A 365 3.17 9.94 -15.45
CA VAL A 365 2.90 8.76 -14.62
C VAL A 365 4.05 7.78 -14.84
N ASP A 366 4.91 7.63 -13.85
CA ASP A 366 6.09 6.78 -13.93
C ASP A 366 6.53 6.31 -12.54
N ILE A 367 5.89 5.27 -12.06
CA ILE A 367 6.11 4.73 -10.71
C ILE A 367 7.46 3.99 -10.56
N HIS A 368 8.19 3.73 -11.64
CA HIS A 368 9.41 2.91 -11.62
C HIS A 368 10.70 3.72 -11.62
N ARG A 369 10.71 4.91 -12.22
CA ARG A 369 11.92 5.75 -12.34
C ARG A 369 12.04 6.83 -11.26
N LYS A 370 10.93 7.15 -10.56
CA LYS A 370 10.95 8.12 -9.46
C LYS A 370 11.57 7.48 -8.22
N PRO A 371 12.52 8.14 -7.55
CA PRO A 371 13.15 7.61 -6.33
C PRO A 371 12.30 7.85 -5.07
N GLY A 372 10.99 7.86 -5.22
CA GLY A 372 10.01 8.05 -4.16
C GLY A 372 8.59 7.93 -4.68
N TYR A 373 7.66 7.67 -3.77
CA TYR A 373 6.23 7.70 -4.06
C TYR A 373 5.80 9.11 -4.43
N ASP A 374 4.99 9.24 -5.46
CA ASP A 374 4.53 10.53 -5.98
C ASP A 374 2.99 10.59 -6.12
N PRO A 375 2.27 11.02 -5.08
CA PRO A 375 0.81 11.15 -5.13
C PRO A 375 0.34 12.26 -6.08
N VAL A 376 1.23 13.15 -6.51
CA VAL A 376 0.91 14.20 -7.49
C VAL A 376 0.58 13.60 -8.85
N GLU A 377 1.00 12.36 -9.13
CA GLU A 377 0.58 11.61 -10.32
C GLU A 377 -0.95 11.41 -10.44
N LEU A 378 -1.70 11.56 -9.35
CA LEU A 378 -3.16 11.50 -9.38
C LEU A 378 -3.81 12.73 -10.03
N PHE A 379 -3.03 13.77 -10.35
CA PHE A 379 -3.52 15.02 -10.89
C PHE A 379 -3.00 15.25 -12.32
N PHE A 380 -3.72 16.04 -13.09
CA PHE A 380 -3.37 16.37 -14.46
C PHE A 380 -3.55 17.87 -14.70
N ASP A 381 -2.55 18.49 -15.28
CA ASP A 381 -2.61 19.88 -15.72
C ASP A 381 -2.97 19.94 -17.22
N PRO A 382 -4.19 20.38 -17.57
CA PRO A 382 -4.61 20.45 -18.98
C PRO A 382 -3.79 21.45 -19.80
N SER A 383 -3.21 22.49 -19.15
CA SER A 383 -2.45 23.54 -19.84
C SER A 383 -1.10 23.04 -20.33
N THR A 384 -0.42 22.24 -19.53
CA THR A 384 0.88 21.63 -19.86
C THR A 384 0.75 20.19 -20.40
N ARG A 385 -0.45 19.60 -20.31
CA ARG A 385 -0.74 18.20 -20.65
C ARG A 385 0.20 17.23 -19.94
N SER A 386 0.48 17.49 -18.67
CA SER A 386 1.44 16.73 -17.87
C SER A 386 0.97 16.57 -16.42
N ILE A 387 1.69 15.76 -15.66
CA ILE A 387 1.57 15.74 -14.20
C ILE A 387 2.15 17.05 -13.65
N PRO A 388 1.42 17.78 -12.81
CA PRO A 388 1.94 18.99 -12.16
C PRO A 388 3.05 18.63 -11.18
N LEU A 389 3.88 19.62 -10.82
CA LEU A 389 4.92 19.47 -9.77
C LEU A 389 4.53 20.28 -8.54
N ASP A 390 3.26 20.22 -8.13
CA ASP A 390 2.69 20.98 -7.02
C ASP A 390 2.17 20.04 -5.93
N GLY A 391 2.96 19.83 -4.88
CA GLY A 391 2.62 19.00 -3.74
C GLY A 391 1.42 19.46 -2.93
N LYS A 392 0.98 20.73 -3.07
CA LYS A 392 -0.21 21.27 -2.39
C LYS A 392 -1.53 20.72 -2.92
N LEU A 393 -1.51 20.06 -4.08
CA LEU A 393 -2.68 19.40 -4.65
C LEU A 393 -3.10 18.19 -3.82
N VAL A 394 -2.15 17.50 -3.18
CA VAL A 394 -2.41 16.36 -2.31
C VAL A 394 -3.11 16.82 -1.05
N LYS A 395 -4.23 16.18 -0.70
CA LYS A 395 -5.10 16.57 0.42
C LYS A 395 -5.12 15.56 1.55
N GLY A 396 -4.75 14.31 1.30
CA GLY A 396 -4.63 13.27 2.31
C GLY A 396 -3.36 12.46 2.12
N SER A 397 -2.79 11.99 3.22
CA SER A 397 -1.61 11.11 3.21
C SER A 397 -1.62 10.17 4.40
N HIS A 398 -0.71 9.22 4.40
CA HIS A 398 -0.56 8.19 5.43
C HIS A 398 0.92 7.81 5.57
N GLY A 399 1.23 6.77 6.34
CA GLY A 399 2.61 6.27 6.51
C GLY A 399 3.10 6.35 7.95
N ARG A 400 2.72 7.39 8.69
CA ARG A 400 2.97 7.51 10.13
C ARG A 400 2.02 6.62 10.93
N LEU A 401 2.40 6.24 12.14
CA LEU A 401 1.46 5.61 13.08
C LEU A 401 0.47 6.65 13.62
N PRO A 402 -0.78 6.26 13.89
CA PRO A 402 -1.76 7.14 14.52
C PRO A 402 -1.26 7.62 15.89
N SER A 403 -1.41 8.92 16.17
CA SER A 403 -1.19 9.49 17.50
C SER A 403 -2.39 9.20 18.42
N GLU A 404 -2.22 9.47 19.72
CA GLU A 404 -3.32 9.36 20.67
C GLU A 404 -4.49 10.25 20.27
N GLY A 405 -5.71 9.68 20.23
CA GLY A 405 -6.93 10.38 19.81
C GLY A 405 -7.15 10.40 18.28
N GLU A 406 -6.21 9.99 17.47
CA GLU A 406 -6.42 9.82 16.03
C GLU A 406 -7.16 8.52 15.72
N THR A 407 -7.90 8.53 14.61
CA THR A 407 -8.64 7.35 14.16
C THR A 407 -7.70 6.28 13.64
N LYS A 408 -8.00 5.03 13.99
CA LYS A 408 -7.21 3.85 13.59
C LYS A 408 -7.91 3.11 12.45
N PRO A 409 -7.15 2.37 11.62
CA PRO A 409 -7.72 1.42 10.68
C PRO A 409 -8.54 0.36 11.41
N VAL A 410 -9.40 -0.35 10.69
CA VAL A 410 -10.41 -1.23 11.28
C VAL A 410 -10.31 -2.66 10.80
N TYR A 411 -10.62 -3.58 11.68
CA TYR A 411 -10.91 -4.99 11.44
C TYR A 411 -12.40 -5.25 11.66
N VAL A 412 -13.04 -5.93 10.72
CA VAL A 412 -14.43 -6.39 10.82
C VAL A 412 -14.50 -7.86 10.42
N SER A 413 -15.16 -8.68 11.20
CA SER A 413 -15.43 -10.07 10.84
C SER A 413 -16.87 -10.44 11.18
N ASN A 414 -17.49 -11.35 10.42
CA ASN A 414 -18.77 -11.95 10.76
C ASN A 414 -18.67 -13.07 11.81
N LYS A 415 -17.49 -13.26 12.42
CA LYS A 415 -17.25 -14.21 13.51
C LYS A 415 -16.41 -13.57 14.62
N LYS A 416 -16.60 -14.09 15.84
CA LYS A 416 -15.84 -13.68 17.04
C LYS A 416 -14.76 -14.72 17.32
N ASP A 417 -13.73 -14.78 16.51
CA ASP A 417 -12.77 -15.87 16.55
C ASP A 417 -11.38 -15.50 17.04
N ILE A 418 -11.04 -14.19 17.09
CA ILE A 418 -9.73 -13.75 17.60
C ILE A 418 -9.84 -13.49 19.10
N SER A 419 -9.47 -14.50 19.91
CA SER A 419 -9.31 -14.31 21.34
C SER A 419 -8.03 -13.49 21.59
N VAL A 420 -8.20 -12.23 21.95
CA VAL A 420 -7.08 -11.38 22.42
C VAL A 420 -7.07 -11.45 23.93
N THR A 421 -5.94 -11.88 24.48
CA THR A 421 -5.70 -11.95 25.93
C THR A 421 -5.30 -10.62 26.54
N ASN A 422 -5.22 -9.55 25.73
CA ASN A 422 -4.80 -8.22 26.16
C ASN A 422 -6.01 -7.33 26.48
N GLU A 423 -5.88 -6.48 27.48
CA GLU A 423 -6.88 -5.50 27.94
C GLU A 423 -7.22 -4.42 26.87
N SER A 424 -6.42 -4.30 25.78
CA SER A 424 -6.68 -3.36 24.70
C SER A 424 -7.67 -3.92 23.69
N ASP A 425 -8.61 -3.11 23.22
CA ASP A 425 -9.58 -3.43 22.17
C ASP A 425 -8.94 -3.47 20.76
N ASP A 426 -7.64 -3.17 20.67
CA ASP A 426 -6.89 -3.07 19.42
C ASP A 426 -6.26 -4.41 19.03
N LEU A 427 -6.37 -4.78 17.75
CA LEU A 427 -5.73 -5.96 17.16
C LEU A 427 -4.48 -5.58 16.40
N SER A 428 -3.34 -6.14 16.78
CA SER A 428 -2.14 -6.01 15.94
C SER A 428 -2.34 -6.72 14.60
N ILE A 429 -1.94 -6.05 13.49
CA ILE A 429 -2.00 -6.64 12.13
C ILE A 429 -1.22 -7.96 12.05
N VAL A 430 -0.11 -8.07 12.78
CA VAL A 430 0.69 -9.30 12.88
C VAL A 430 -0.08 -10.41 13.60
N THR A 431 -0.89 -10.08 14.62
CA THR A 431 -1.76 -11.04 15.31
C THR A 431 -2.85 -11.54 14.38
N ILE A 432 -3.44 -10.68 13.56
CA ILE A 432 -4.43 -11.09 12.53
C ILE A 432 -3.77 -12.08 11.56
N GLY A 433 -2.56 -11.79 11.08
CA GLY A 433 -1.82 -12.70 10.20
C GLY A 433 -1.53 -14.07 10.82
N LYS A 434 -1.12 -14.09 12.08
CA LYS A 434 -0.92 -15.35 12.85
C LYS A 434 -2.22 -16.12 13.02
N TYR A 435 -3.31 -15.43 13.32
CA TYR A 435 -4.64 -16.04 13.39
C TYR A 435 -5.01 -16.70 12.06
N LEU A 436 -4.89 -16.00 10.93
CA LEU A 436 -5.18 -16.56 9.61
C LEU A 436 -4.34 -17.81 9.31
N LYS A 437 -3.05 -17.81 9.67
CA LYS A 437 -2.20 -19.01 9.56
C LYS A 437 -2.65 -20.17 10.42
N ASN A 438 -3.33 -19.91 11.54
CA ASN A 438 -3.81 -20.95 12.45
C ASN A 438 -5.19 -21.51 12.06
N LEU A 439 -5.91 -20.87 11.14
CA LEU A 439 -7.16 -21.38 10.59
C LEU A 439 -6.97 -22.52 9.57
N LEU A 440 -5.72 -22.86 9.30
CA LEU A 440 -5.28 -23.90 8.35
C LEU A 440 -5.28 -25.29 8.96
#